data_d44494333c194efb96c2dafa4c30d2b1
#
_entry.id   d44494333c194efb96c2dafa4c30d2b1
#
_cell.length_a   1.000
_cell.length_b   1.000
_cell.length_c   1.000
_cell.angle_alpha   90.00
_cell.angle_beta   90.00
_cell.angle_gamma   90.00
#
_symmetry.space_group_name_H-M   'P 1'
#
loop_
_entity.id
_entity.type
_entity.pdbx_description
1 polymer ?
#
loop_
_entity_poly.entity_id
_entity_poly.type
_entity_poly.pdbx_seq_one_letter_code
_entity_poly.pdbx_strand_id
1 'polypeptide(L)'
;MVTGTGTGKVGKKSLVVCEAHDIVDSTHFLTEMEIKLLQLCLAQIYQVEEIDENIYYEIDKKKYADIFRLSESAAYYAMVEACKTLMSRTLTLKSTLLDPEQPDKSRTIIHWVSSCRYNPETSSVELKWDSSVIDLLSQLGTDTPYSKYYLEDICELKSIHAIRLYRIVNKWALAKTKTFEINEFRRLMGLTEIEHTLFKHLNSQVIKPAIEAINIYTNLTVEIEFIKIGKTVKSLKFTIAKK
;
A
#
# COMPACT_ATOMS: atom_id res chain seq x y z
N MET A 1 37.26 21.28 34.39
CA MET A 1 36.45 21.74 33.26
C MET A 1 36.51 20.68 32.16
N VAL A 2 35.46 19.91 32.04
CA VAL A 2 35.31 18.92 30.95
C VAL A 2 33.99 19.22 30.27
N THR A 3 34.08 19.83 29.09
CA THR A 3 32.95 20.12 28.24
C THR A 3 32.71 18.92 27.32
N GLY A 4 31.82 18.07 27.72
CA GLY A 4 31.33 16.97 26.88
C GLY A 4 30.14 17.44 26.02
N THR A 5 30.43 17.81 24.75
CA THR A 5 29.38 18.03 23.75
C THR A 5 28.88 16.68 23.21
N GLY A 6 27.90 16.13 23.87
CA GLY A 6 27.17 14.98 23.37
C GLY A 6 26.23 15.43 22.23
N THR A 7 26.64 15.26 20.98
CA THR A 7 25.75 15.34 19.83
C THR A 7 24.87 14.11 19.82
N GLY A 8 23.75 14.20 20.53
CA GLY A 8 22.68 13.22 20.43
C GLY A 8 22.16 13.20 18.99
N LYS A 9 22.39 12.11 18.24
CA LYS A 9 21.69 11.82 17.00
C LYS A 9 20.20 11.76 17.35
N VAL A 10 19.46 12.81 16.98
CA VAL A 10 18.01 12.77 16.98
C VAL A 10 17.63 11.67 16.00
N GLY A 11 17.20 10.52 16.52
CA GLY A 11 16.73 9.41 15.69
C GLY A 11 15.60 9.91 14.80
N LYS A 12 15.74 9.73 13.49
CA LYS A 12 14.72 10.04 12.50
C LYS A 12 13.48 9.22 12.91
N LYS A 13 12.39 9.88 13.32
CA LYS A 13 11.18 9.21 13.76
C LYS A 13 10.61 8.44 12.56
N SER A 14 10.57 7.11 12.63
CA SER A 14 10.06 6.27 11.55
C SER A 14 8.60 6.60 11.27
N LEU A 15 8.23 6.76 10.01
CA LEU A 15 6.88 7.04 9.58
C LEU A 15 6.06 5.74 9.59
N VAL A 16 4.98 5.74 10.36
CA VAL A 16 4.07 4.59 10.48
C VAL A 16 2.89 4.79 9.55
N VAL A 17 2.62 3.78 8.74
CA VAL A 17 1.42 3.67 7.92
C VAL A 17 0.42 2.77 8.63
N CYS A 18 -0.84 3.23 8.72
CA CYS A 18 -1.98 2.42 9.14
C CYS A 18 -2.96 2.29 7.97
N GLU A 19 -3.36 1.07 7.66
CA GLU A 19 -4.33 0.79 6.59
C GLU A 19 -5.42 -0.14 7.07
N ALA A 20 -6.68 0.22 6.79
CA ALA A 20 -7.82 -0.69 6.97
C ALA A 20 -7.64 -1.95 6.11
N HIS A 21 -8.02 -3.09 6.64
CA HIS A 21 -7.96 -4.35 5.89
C HIS A 21 -8.82 -4.30 4.62
N ASP A 22 -9.92 -3.55 4.63
CA ASP A 22 -10.79 -3.36 3.46
C ASP A 22 -10.05 -2.63 2.32
N ILE A 23 -9.19 -1.66 2.64
CA ILE A 23 -8.32 -0.99 1.66
C ILE A 23 -7.29 -1.97 1.09
N VAL A 24 -6.65 -2.79 1.94
CA VAL A 24 -5.68 -3.80 1.50
C VAL A 24 -6.33 -4.85 0.60
N ASP A 25 -7.55 -5.28 0.92
CA ASP A 25 -8.32 -6.28 0.18
C ASP A 25 -9.04 -5.71 -1.06
N SER A 26 -9.05 -4.40 -1.22
CA SER A 26 -9.70 -3.75 -2.35
C SER A 26 -9.05 -4.09 -3.69
N THR A 27 -9.85 -4.04 -4.74
CA THR A 27 -9.32 -4.09 -6.10
C THR A 27 -9.05 -2.66 -6.57
N HIS A 28 -7.83 -2.37 -6.97
CA HIS A 28 -7.42 -1.08 -7.51
C HIS A 28 -6.27 -1.24 -8.51
N PHE A 29 -6.05 -0.23 -9.37
CA PHE A 29 -5.03 -0.25 -10.42
C PHE A 29 -4.10 0.97 -10.31
N LEU A 30 -3.47 1.11 -9.13
CA LEU A 30 -2.50 2.16 -8.88
C LEU A 30 -1.14 1.83 -9.51
N THR A 31 -0.42 2.84 -9.95
CA THR A 31 1.00 2.76 -10.30
C THR A 31 1.88 2.76 -9.03
N GLU A 32 3.17 2.48 -9.20
CA GLU A 32 4.14 2.57 -8.10
C GLU A 32 4.20 3.99 -7.52
N MET A 33 4.17 5.02 -8.38
CA MET A 33 4.22 6.43 -7.95
C MET A 33 2.97 6.83 -7.17
N GLU A 34 1.79 6.45 -7.67
CA GLU A 34 0.51 6.73 -7.01
C GLU A 34 0.43 6.08 -5.62
N ILE A 35 0.78 4.80 -5.51
CA ILE A 35 0.70 4.12 -4.22
C ILE A 35 1.71 4.68 -3.21
N LYS A 36 2.93 5.02 -3.62
CA LYS A 36 3.93 5.64 -2.75
C LYS A 36 3.48 7.01 -2.25
N LEU A 37 2.86 7.81 -3.11
CA LEU A 37 2.30 9.10 -2.72
C LEU A 37 1.18 8.93 -1.68
N LEU A 38 0.24 8.02 -1.92
CA LEU A 38 -0.84 7.71 -0.97
C LEU A 38 -0.31 7.17 0.36
N GLN A 39 0.69 6.29 0.34
CA GLN A 39 1.28 5.76 1.57
C GLN A 39 1.96 6.83 2.43
N LEU A 40 2.58 7.82 1.79
CA LEU A 40 3.16 8.96 2.51
C LEU A 40 2.08 9.87 3.12
N CYS A 41 0.94 10.05 2.44
CA CYS A 41 -0.22 10.73 3.01
C CYS A 41 -0.83 9.95 4.19
N LEU A 42 -0.99 8.63 4.07
CA LEU A 42 -1.49 7.78 5.16
C LEU A 42 -0.59 7.87 6.40
N ALA A 43 0.73 7.94 6.21
CA ALA A 43 1.68 8.10 7.32
C ALA A 43 1.55 9.47 8.02
N GLN A 44 1.02 10.49 7.36
CA GLN A 44 0.70 11.77 8.00
C GLN A 44 -0.59 11.68 8.82
N ILE A 45 -1.61 10.99 8.32
CA ILE A 45 -2.89 10.78 9.00
C ILE A 45 -2.66 10.08 10.37
N TYR A 46 -1.82 9.07 10.40
CA TYR A 46 -1.52 8.36 11.65
C TYR A 46 -0.95 9.24 12.77
N GLN A 47 -0.47 10.44 12.43
CA GLN A 47 0.13 11.39 13.38
C GLN A 47 -0.86 12.45 13.88
N VAL A 48 -2.07 12.50 13.36
CA VAL A 48 -3.10 13.46 13.75
C VAL A 48 -4.15 12.81 14.66
N GLU A 49 -4.72 13.58 15.58
CA GLU A 49 -5.73 13.09 16.54
C GLU A 49 -7.10 12.94 15.87
N GLU A 50 -7.42 13.84 14.93
CA GLU A 50 -8.67 13.82 14.19
C GLU A 50 -8.40 13.81 12.68
N ILE A 51 -9.14 13.00 11.95
CA ILE A 51 -9.10 12.96 10.50
C ILE A 51 -10.27 13.79 9.99
N ASP A 52 -9.97 14.89 9.28
CA ASP A 52 -10.95 15.78 8.70
C ASP A 52 -10.97 15.63 7.17
N GLU A 53 -12.14 15.43 6.61
CA GLU A 53 -12.35 15.35 5.16
C GLU A 53 -11.98 16.65 4.41
N ASN A 54 -11.83 17.77 5.10
CA ASN A 54 -11.50 19.07 4.49
C ASN A 54 -9.99 19.37 4.46
N ILE A 55 -9.18 18.53 5.09
CA ILE A 55 -7.72 18.72 5.16
C ILE A 55 -7.05 18.34 3.85
N TYR A 56 -6.13 19.20 3.41
CA TYR A 56 -5.16 18.88 2.37
C TYR A 56 -3.85 18.39 2.99
N TYR A 57 -3.41 17.23 2.58
CA TYR A 57 -2.15 16.64 3.01
C TYR A 57 -1.05 17.06 2.05
N GLU A 58 -0.18 17.94 2.51
CA GLU A 58 0.93 18.46 1.71
C GLU A 58 2.13 17.51 1.75
N ILE A 59 2.73 17.30 0.60
CA ILE A 59 3.97 16.55 0.41
C ILE A 59 4.96 17.42 -0.35
N ASP A 60 6.02 17.77 0.34
CA ASP A 60 7.18 18.45 -0.22
C ASP A 60 8.06 17.49 -1.02
N LYS A 61 8.63 17.97 -2.15
CA LYS A 61 9.47 17.16 -3.04
C LYS A 61 10.71 16.61 -2.34
N LYS A 62 11.32 17.38 -1.43
CA LYS A 62 12.52 16.95 -0.71
C LYS A 62 12.21 15.82 0.24
N LYS A 63 11.09 15.94 0.98
CA LYS A 63 10.61 14.85 1.85
C LYS A 63 10.34 13.56 1.06
N TYR A 64 9.69 13.67 -0.11
CA TYR A 64 9.45 12.53 -0.99
C TYR A 64 10.76 11.95 -1.53
N ALA A 65 11.68 12.81 -2.01
CA ALA A 65 12.99 12.42 -2.51
C ALA A 65 13.82 11.66 -1.46
N ASP A 66 13.90 12.21 -0.24
CA ASP A 66 14.66 11.63 0.87
C ASP A 66 14.12 10.25 1.27
N ILE A 67 12.78 10.08 1.30
CA ILE A 67 12.14 8.84 1.71
C ILE A 67 12.32 7.75 0.65
N PHE A 68 12.07 8.08 -0.63
CA PHE A 68 12.09 7.12 -1.72
C PHE A 68 13.42 7.06 -2.48
N ARG A 69 14.45 7.75 -1.97
CA ARG A 69 15.83 7.78 -2.50
C ARG A 69 15.89 8.18 -3.98
N LEU A 70 15.22 9.27 -4.29
CA LEU A 70 15.18 9.87 -5.62
C LEU A 70 15.94 11.18 -5.64
N SER A 71 16.30 11.68 -6.84
CA SER A 71 16.65 13.07 -6.99
C SER A 71 15.42 13.96 -6.80
N GLU A 72 15.59 15.21 -6.33
CA GLU A 72 14.45 16.12 -6.14
C GLU A 72 13.65 16.36 -7.43
N SER A 73 14.32 16.41 -8.59
CA SER A 73 13.65 16.55 -9.88
C SER A 73 12.81 15.31 -10.24
N ALA A 74 13.34 14.10 -10.01
CA ALA A 74 12.59 12.87 -10.23
C ALA A 74 11.43 12.73 -9.25
N ALA A 75 11.63 13.13 -7.99
CA ALA A 75 10.57 13.13 -6.97
C ALA A 75 9.41 14.05 -7.35
N TYR A 76 9.71 15.29 -7.73
CA TYR A 76 8.67 16.24 -8.15
C TYR A 76 7.92 15.76 -9.38
N TYR A 77 8.63 15.26 -10.40
CA TYR A 77 7.99 14.67 -11.57
C TYR A 77 7.05 13.50 -11.19
N ALA A 78 7.52 12.57 -10.37
CA ALA A 78 6.72 11.42 -9.93
C ALA A 78 5.46 11.85 -9.17
N MET A 79 5.57 12.85 -8.28
CA MET A 79 4.44 13.38 -7.52
C MET A 79 3.42 14.08 -8.42
N VAL A 80 3.86 14.91 -9.38
CA VAL A 80 2.97 15.60 -10.32
C VAL A 80 2.25 14.60 -11.23
N GLU A 81 2.96 13.61 -11.78
CA GLU A 81 2.35 12.58 -12.61
C GLU A 81 1.36 11.72 -11.81
N ALA A 82 1.70 11.36 -10.57
CA ALA A 82 0.76 10.68 -9.69
C ALA A 82 -0.51 11.51 -9.45
N CYS A 83 -0.40 12.81 -9.18
CA CYS A 83 -1.54 13.71 -9.01
C CYS A 83 -2.46 13.76 -10.25
N LYS A 84 -1.89 13.82 -11.45
CA LYS A 84 -2.66 13.89 -12.71
C LYS A 84 -3.55 12.66 -12.93
N THR A 85 -3.05 11.49 -12.55
CA THR A 85 -3.75 10.23 -12.80
C THR A 85 -4.59 9.76 -11.62
N LEU A 86 -4.22 10.13 -10.39
CA LEU A 86 -4.86 9.67 -9.16
C LEU A 86 -6.34 10.06 -9.06
N MET A 87 -6.73 11.22 -9.60
CA MET A 87 -8.12 11.69 -9.65
C MET A 87 -9.07 10.73 -10.39
N SER A 88 -8.55 9.93 -11.33
CA SER A 88 -9.33 8.92 -12.05
C SER A 88 -9.26 7.53 -11.41
N ARG A 89 -8.47 7.36 -10.35
CA ARG A 89 -8.30 6.07 -9.70
C ARG A 89 -9.40 5.80 -8.69
N THR A 90 -9.92 4.59 -8.78
CA THR A 90 -10.92 4.08 -7.85
C THR A 90 -10.39 2.85 -7.11
N LEU A 91 -11.03 2.54 -6.00
CA LEU A 91 -10.90 1.24 -5.34
C LEU A 91 -12.28 0.61 -5.25
N THR A 92 -12.31 -0.71 -5.48
CA THR A 92 -13.53 -1.50 -5.38
C THR A 92 -13.46 -2.32 -4.10
N LEU A 93 -14.33 -1.98 -3.16
CA LEU A 93 -14.47 -2.67 -1.87
C LEU A 93 -15.44 -3.84 -2.02
N LYS A 94 -15.19 -4.93 -1.29
CA LYS A 94 -16.22 -5.92 -1.01
C LYS A 94 -17.15 -5.32 0.04
N SER A 95 -18.43 -5.19 -0.26
CA SER A 95 -19.38 -4.66 0.70
C SER A 95 -20.06 -5.80 1.45
N THR A 96 -19.59 -6.12 2.63
CA THR A 96 -20.31 -6.95 3.60
C THR A 96 -21.42 -6.17 4.30
N LEU A 97 -21.35 -4.84 4.28
CA LEU A 97 -22.30 -3.95 4.97
C LEU A 97 -23.58 -3.68 4.16
N LEU A 98 -23.50 -3.69 2.81
CA LEU A 98 -24.65 -3.36 1.95
C LEU A 98 -25.56 -4.53 1.66
N ASP A 99 -25.08 -5.75 1.70
CA ASP A 99 -25.89 -6.96 1.53
C ASP A 99 -25.28 -8.12 2.34
N PRO A 100 -25.66 -8.24 3.63
CA PRO A 100 -25.19 -9.32 4.49
C PRO A 100 -25.55 -10.72 4.00
N GLU A 101 -26.62 -10.85 3.19
CA GLU A 101 -27.07 -12.14 2.65
C GLU A 101 -26.28 -12.57 1.40
N GLN A 102 -25.68 -11.59 0.67
CA GLN A 102 -24.87 -11.85 -0.52
C GLN A 102 -23.56 -11.05 -0.52
N PRO A 103 -22.72 -11.20 0.50
CA PRO A 103 -21.52 -10.37 0.70
C PRO A 103 -20.52 -10.45 -0.46
N ASP A 104 -20.52 -11.54 -1.21
CA ASP A 104 -19.62 -11.72 -2.35
C ASP A 104 -20.06 -11.04 -3.64
N LYS A 105 -21.32 -10.57 -3.72
CA LYS A 105 -21.86 -9.91 -4.92
C LYS A 105 -21.88 -8.40 -4.83
N SER A 106 -22.04 -7.85 -3.62
CA SER A 106 -22.08 -6.41 -3.43
C SER A 106 -20.68 -5.80 -3.53
N ARG A 107 -20.57 -4.71 -4.27
CA ARG A 107 -19.32 -3.96 -4.48
C ARG A 107 -19.61 -2.48 -4.33
N THR A 108 -18.74 -1.78 -3.62
CA THR A 108 -18.72 -0.32 -3.58
C THR A 108 -17.49 0.18 -4.31
N ILE A 109 -17.69 1.11 -5.23
CA ILE A 109 -16.60 1.76 -5.97
C ILE A 109 -16.49 3.18 -5.43
N ILE A 110 -15.33 3.54 -4.91
CA ILE A 110 -15.05 4.88 -4.39
C ILE A 110 -13.77 5.42 -5.01
N HIS A 111 -13.59 6.73 -5.00
CA HIS A 111 -12.34 7.37 -5.40
C HIS A 111 -11.34 7.36 -4.24
N TRP A 112 -10.04 7.40 -4.56
CA TRP A 112 -9.01 7.57 -3.54
C TRP A 112 -8.98 8.98 -2.99
N VAL A 113 -9.11 9.95 -3.86
CA VAL A 113 -8.98 11.38 -3.55
C VAL A 113 -10.09 12.19 -4.21
N SER A 114 -10.54 13.21 -3.52
CA SER A 114 -11.51 14.18 -4.04
C SER A 114 -10.83 15.37 -4.71
N SER A 115 -9.56 15.64 -4.42
CA SER A 115 -8.79 16.72 -5.03
C SER A 115 -7.29 16.44 -4.97
N CYS A 116 -6.60 16.86 -6.03
CA CYS A 116 -5.13 16.91 -6.10
C CYS A 116 -4.72 18.30 -6.60
N ARG A 117 -3.74 18.89 -5.95
CA ARG A 117 -3.11 20.15 -6.36
C ARG A 117 -1.61 19.98 -6.44
N TYR A 118 -0.97 20.66 -7.35
CA TYR A 118 0.49 20.77 -7.38
C TYR A 118 0.88 22.25 -7.46
N ASN A 119 1.88 22.63 -6.67
CA ASN A 119 2.39 23.98 -6.60
C ASN A 119 3.82 24.02 -7.17
N PRO A 120 4.03 24.62 -8.35
CA PRO A 120 5.37 24.74 -8.94
C PRO A 120 6.31 25.62 -8.12
N GLU A 121 5.80 26.64 -7.42
CA GLU A 121 6.62 27.59 -6.64
C GLU A 121 7.24 26.91 -5.42
N THR A 122 6.45 26.15 -4.66
CA THR A 122 6.91 25.39 -3.49
C THR A 122 7.45 24.01 -3.86
N SER A 123 7.21 23.57 -5.09
CA SER A 123 7.51 22.20 -5.55
C SER A 123 6.88 21.14 -4.65
N SER A 124 5.65 21.37 -4.22
CA SER A 124 4.85 20.46 -3.41
C SER A 124 3.59 19.98 -4.14
N VAL A 125 3.02 18.91 -3.64
CA VAL A 125 1.68 18.45 -4.01
C VAL A 125 0.81 18.35 -2.78
N GLU A 126 -0.49 18.59 -2.95
CA GLU A 126 -1.48 18.49 -1.90
C GLU A 126 -2.57 17.52 -2.33
N LEU A 127 -2.93 16.59 -1.46
CA LEU A 127 -4.00 15.63 -1.66
C LEU A 127 -5.12 15.86 -0.65
N LYS A 128 -6.35 15.75 -1.11
CA LYS A 128 -7.54 15.67 -0.27
C LYS A 128 -8.18 14.31 -0.49
N TRP A 129 -8.36 13.53 0.58
CA TRP A 129 -9.00 12.22 0.51
C TRP A 129 -10.48 12.31 0.11
N ASP A 130 -10.99 11.27 -0.51
CA ASP A 130 -12.43 11.08 -0.64
C ASP A 130 -13.07 10.82 0.74
N SER A 131 -14.28 11.32 0.97
CA SER A 131 -14.97 11.14 2.26
C SER A 131 -15.15 9.68 2.62
N SER A 132 -15.46 8.82 1.64
CA SER A 132 -15.60 7.38 1.87
C SER A 132 -14.29 6.70 2.29
N VAL A 133 -13.14 7.22 1.85
CA VAL A 133 -11.82 6.75 2.33
C VAL A 133 -11.58 7.24 3.75
N ILE A 134 -11.94 8.49 4.07
CA ILE A 134 -11.86 9.04 5.44
C ILE A 134 -12.69 8.19 6.41
N ASP A 135 -13.90 7.79 6.03
CA ASP A 135 -14.75 6.91 6.85
C ASP A 135 -14.04 5.59 7.20
N LEU A 136 -13.36 4.98 6.22
CA LEU A 136 -12.57 3.76 6.46
C LEU A 136 -11.35 4.00 7.35
N LEU A 137 -10.73 5.18 7.27
CA LEU A 137 -9.56 5.53 8.05
C LEU A 137 -9.93 5.96 9.48
N SER A 138 -11.06 6.62 9.68
CA SER A 138 -11.55 7.07 11.00
C SER A 138 -11.99 5.92 11.90
N GLN A 139 -12.38 4.78 11.32
CA GLN A 139 -12.78 3.57 12.04
C GLN A 139 -11.59 2.68 12.45
N LEU A 140 -10.34 3.08 12.15
CA LEU A 140 -9.15 2.31 12.51
C LEU A 140 -9.01 2.19 14.03
N GLY A 141 -8.99 0.94 14.50
CA GLY A 141 -8.78 0.65 15.93
C GLY A 141 -10.03 0.62 16.80
N THR A 142 -11.21 0.97 16.25
CA THR A 142 -12.51 0.75 16.91
C THR A 142 -13.12 -0.57 16.47
N ASP A 143 -13.68 -0.62 15.26
CA ASP A 143 -14.38 -1.79 14.74
C ASP A 143 -13.73 -2.38 13.48
N THR A 144 -12.84 -1.62 12.82
CA THR A 144 -12.22 -2.04 11.57
C THR A 144 -10.83 -2.64 11.80
N PRO A 145 -10.59 -3.90 11.41
CA PRO A 145 -9.25 -4.48 11.43
C PRO A 145 -8.29 -3.69 10.53
N TYR A 146 -7.08 -3.49 11.00
CA TYR A 146 -6.07 -2.73 10.27
C TYR A 146 -4.68 -3.34 10.37
N SER A 147 -3.80 -2.94 9.48
CA SER A 147 -2.38 -3.30 9.47
C SER A 147 -1.52 -2.06 9.73
N LYS A 148 -0.41 -2.28 10.46
CA LYS A 148 0.64 -1.26 10.67
C LYS A 148 1.96 -1.75 10.09
N TYR A 149 2.70 -0.82 9.51
CA TYR A 149 4.09 -1.04 9.05
C TYR A 149 4.82 0.30 8.95
N TYR A 150 6.13 0.23 8.85
CA TYR A 150 6.93 1.43 8.61
C TYR A 150 6.99 1.73 7.12
N LEU A 151 6.90 3.01 6.76
CA LEU A 151 7.00 3.44 5.37
C LEU A 151 8.33 3.02 4.74
N GLU A 152 9.39 2.96 5.54
CA GLU A 152 10.71 2.47 5.16
C GLU A 152 10.70 1.05 4.62
N ASP A 153 9.79 0.20 5.08
CA ASP A 153 9.67 -1.19 4.60
C ASP A 153 9.27 -1.29 3.12
N ILE A 154 8.63 -0.25 2.58
CA ILE A 154 8.22 -0.23 1.16
C ILE A 154 9.05 0.70 0.28
N CYS A 155 9.94 1.52 0.86
CA CYS A 155 10.72 2.51 0.12
C CYS A 155 11.59 1.88 -0.97
N GLU A 156 12.20 0.74 -0.67
CA GLU A 156 13.09 0.03 -1.57
C GLU A 156 12.36 -0.87 -2.58
N LEU A 157 11.05 -1.09 -2.38
CA LEU A 157 10.26 -1.87 -3.33
C LEU A 157 10.01 -1.04 -4.60
N LYS A 158 10.59 -1.48 -5.72
CA LYS A 158 10.56 -0.79 -7.01
C LYS A 158 9.49 -1.35 -7.97
N SER A 159 8.58 -2.16 -7.45
CA SER A 159 7.51 -2.76 -8.23
C SER A 159 6.19 -2.64 -7.50
N ILE A 160 5.15 -2.23 -8.23
CA ILE A 160 3.78 -2.21 -7.70
C ILE A 160 3.36 -3.59 -7.17
N HIS A 161 3.80 -4.67 -7.81
CA HIS A 161 3.49 -6.02 -7.36
C HIS A 161 4.17 -6.36 -6.04
N ALA A 162 5.42 -5.91 -5.85
CA ALA A 162 6.13 -6.11 -4.57
C ALA A 162 5.48 -5.31 -3.44
N ILE A 163 5.10 -4.05 -3.67
CA ILE A 163 4.40 -3.22 -2.69
C ILE A 163 3.05 -3.83 -2.33
N ARG A 164 2.26 -4.26 -3.31
CA ARG A 164 0.97 -4.91 -3.08
C ARG A 164 1.11 -6.20 -2.30
N LEU A 165 2.01 -7.09 -2.74
CA LEU A 165 2.23 -8.35 -2.04
C LEU A 165 2.68 -8.11 -0.61
N TYR A 166 3.59 -7.15 -0.36
CA TYR A 166 4.00 -6.79 0.99
C TYR A 166 2.82 -6.39 1.88
N ARG A 167 1.94 -5.51 1.40
CA ARG A 167 0.74 -5.08 2.14
C ARG A 167 -0.18 -6.27 2.45
N ILE A 168 -0.42 -7.14 1.47
CA ILE A 168 -1.24 -8.34 1.63
C ILE A 168 -0.64 -9.30 2.68
N VAL A 169 0.65 -9.62 2.58
CA VAL A 169 1.27 -10.57 3.52
C VAL A 169 1.47 -9.94 4.90
N ASN A 170 1.73 -8.63 5.00
CA ASN A 170 1.83 -7.93 6.29
C ASN A 170 0.52 -8.01 7.09
N LYS A 171 -0.63 -7.95 6.44
CA LYS A 171 -1.94 -8.19 7.06
C LYS A 171 -2.01 -9.53 7.80
N TRP A 172 -1.34 -10.55 7.28
CA TRP A 172 -1.35 -11.90 7.82
C TRP A 172 -0.10 -12.27 8.63
N ALA A 173 0.80 -11.31 8.88
CA ALA A 173 2.07 -11.56 9.57
C ALA A 173 1.89 -12.12 10.99
N LEU A 174 0.85 -11.74 11.71
CA LEU A 174 0.53 -12.30 13.03
C LEU A 174 0.01 -13.74 12.93
N ALA A 175 -0.76 -14.06 11.91
CA ALA A 175 -1.27 -15.41 11.67
C ALA A 175 -0.19 -16.36 11.10
N LYS A 176 0.95 -15.82 10.65
CA LYS A 176 2.11 -16.51 10.09
C LYS A 176 1.86 -17.28 8.80
N THR A 177 0.63 -17.59 8.47
CA THR A 177 0.27 -18.32 7.24
C THR A 177 -1.04 -17.79 6.66
N LYS A 178 -1.14 -17.80 5.33
CA LYS A 178 -2.39 -17.53 4.61
C LYS A 178 -2.40 -18.28 3.28
N THR A 179 -3.53 -18.89 2.98
CA THR A 179 -3.79 -19.51 1.68
C THR A 179 -4.80 -18.68 0.91
N PHE A 180 -4.51 -18.40 -0.34
CA PHE A 180 -5.38 -17.71 -1.27
C PHE A 180 -5.72 -18.63 -2.44
N GLU A 181 -6.96 -18.65 -2.87
CA GLU A 181 -7.35 -19.16 -4.17
C GLU A 181 -6.67 -18.31 -5.27
N ILE A 182 -6.30 -18.95 -6.40
CA ILE A 182 -5.53 -18.27 -7.46
C ILE A 182 -6.25 -17.03 -8.01
N ASN A 183 -7.58 -17.11 -8.19
CA ASN A 183 -8.36 -15.98 -8.70
C ASN A 183 -8.50 -14.86 -7.67
N GLU A 184 -8.66 -15.20 -6.38
CA GLU A 184 -8.64 -14.22 -5.30
C GLU A 184 -7.28 -13.51 -5.24
N PHE A 185 -6.18 -14.24 -5.30
CA PHE A 185 -4.84 -13.68 -5.32
C PHE A 185 -4.65 -12.72 -6.50
N ARG A 186 -5.04 -13.11 -7.71
CA ARG A 186 -4.97 -12.25 -8.90
C ARG A 186 -5.72 -10.94 -8.69
N ARG A 187 -6.94 -11.01 -8.15
CA ARG A 187 -7.75 -9.83 -7.84
C ARG A 187 -7.05 -8.91 -6.83
N LEU A 188 -6.54 -9.46 -5.73
CA LEU A 188 -5.80 -8.72 -4.71
C LEU A 188 -4.54 -8.08 -5.27
N MET A 189 -3.86 -8.73 -6.19
CA MET A 189 -2.69 -8.19 -6.89
C MET A 189 -3.05 -7.15 -7.96
N GLY A 190 -4.35 -6.90 -8.22
CA GLY A 190 -4.84 -5.98 -9.24
C GLY A 190 -4.45 -6.39 -10.64
N LEU A 191 -4.45 -7.69 -10.91
CA LEU A 191 -4.20 -8.23 -12.24
C LEU A 191 -5.53 -8.37 -12.98
N THR A 192 -5.54 -7.92 -14.22
CA THR A 192 -6.69 -8.13 -15.11
C THR A 192 -6.78 -9.60 -15.57
N GLU A 193 -7.91 -9.98 -16.15
CA GLU A 193 -8.12 -11.36 -16.61
C GLU A 193 -7.14 -11.77 -17.72
N ILE A 194 -6.67 -10.82 -18.51
CA ILE A 194 -5.76 -11.05 -19.65
C ILE A 194 -4.28 -11.03 -19.25
N GLU A 195 -3.92 -10.42 -18.12
CA GLU A 195 -2.53 -10.35 -17.67
C GLU A 195 -2.08 -11.67 -17.05
N HIS A 196 -0.90 -12.13 -17.43
CA HIS A 196 -0.26 -13.33 -16.86
C HIS A 196 -1.22 -14.54 -16.76
N THR A 197 -1.99 -14.82 -17.80
CA THR A 197 -3.00 -15.91 -17.83
C THR A 197 -2.41 -17.27 -17.52
N LEU A 198 -1.17 -17.54 -17.98
CA LEU A 198 -0.45 -18.76 -17.64
C LEU A 198 0.22 -18.63 -16.26
N PHE A 199 0.01 -19.59 -15.39
CA PHE A 199 0.63 -19.61 -14.06
C PHE A 199 2.16 -19.45 -14.11
N LYS A 200 2.82 -20.03 -15.12
CA LYS A 200 4.27 -19.85 -15.31
C LYS A 200 4.66 -18.38 -15.41
N HIS A 201 3.91 -17.58 -16.14
CA HIS A 201 4.18 -16.14 -16.30
C HIS A 201 3.84 -15.38 -15.01
N LEU A 202 2.69 -15.68 -14.38
CA LEU A 202 2.33 -15.11 -13.09
C LEU A 202 3.43 -15.37 -12.06
N ASN A 203 3.94 -16.59 -11.97
CA ASN A 203 5.00 -16.92 -11.03
C ASN A 203 6.32 -16.20 -11.35
N SER A 204 6.78 -16.26 -12.61
CA SER A 204 8.09 -15.73 -12.98
C SER A 204 8.17 -14.22 -13.04
N GLN A 205 7.06 -13.53 -13.35
CA GLN A 205 7.05 -12.08 -13.58
C GLN A 205 6.42 -11.29 -12.43
N VAL A 206 5.61 -11.93 -11.59
CA VAL A 206 4.90 -11.27 -10.49
C VAL A 206 5.30 -11.85 -9.13
N ILE A 207 5.02 -13.14 -8.89
CA ILE A 207 5.13 -13.72 -7.55
C ILE A 207 6.59 -13.78 -7.09
N LYS A 208 7.44 -14.47 -7.87
CA LYS A 208 8.84 -14.70 -7.49
C LYS A 208 9.62 -13.41 -7.30
N PRO A 209 9.61 -12.43 -8.24
CA PRO A 209 10.31 -11.16 -8.05
C PRO A 209 9.79 -10.35 -6.86
N ALA A 210 8.46 -10.39 -6.59
CA ALA A 210 7.88 -9.69 -5.46
C ALA A 210 8.33 -10.29 -4.12
N ILE A 211 8.35 -11.62 -3.99
CA ILE A 211 8.84 -12.31 -2.78
C ILE A 211 10.32 -12.05 -2.58
N GLU A 212 11.14 -12.13 -3.62
CA GLU A 212 12.57 -11.84 -3.54
C GLU A 212 12.82 -10.40 -3.04
N ALA A 213 12.10 -9.41 -3.59
CA ALA A 213 12.20 -8.03 -3.15
C ALA A 213 11.78 -7.86 -1.68
N ILE A 214 10.67 -8.45 -1.27
CA ILE A 214 10.21 -8.42 0.13
C ILE A 214 11.26 -9.01 1.06
N ASN A 215 11.79 -10.18 0.70
CA ASN A 215 12.78 -10.88 1.51
C ASN A 215 14.11 -10.13 1.62
N ILE A 216 14.47 -9.31 0.65
CA ILE A 216 15.72 -8.51 0.69
C ILE A 216 15.49 -7.19 1.43
N TYR A 217 14.42 -6.47 1.12
CA TYR A 217 14.31 -5.04 1.45
C TYR A 217 13.35 -4.71 2.59
N THR A 218 12.58 -5.69 3.10
CA THR A 218 11.60 -5.42 4.15
C THR A 218 11.90 -6.17 5.46
N ASN A 219 11.11 -5.92 6.47
CA ASN A 219 11.14 -6.58 7.77
C ASN A 219 10.48 -7.98 7.78
N LEU A 220 10.02 -8.47 6.61
CA LEU A 220 9.35 -9.76 6.49
C LEU A 220 10.22 -10.76 5.74
N THR A 221 10.07 -12.04 6.10
CA THR A 221 10.50 -13.20 5.30
C THR A 221 9.25 -13.94 4.84
N VAL A 222 9.15 -14.19 3.53
CA VAL A 222 7.98 -14.81 2.89
C VAL A 222 8.42 -16.02 2.09
N GLU A 223 7.77 -17.14 2.35
CA GLU A 223 7.89 -18.39 1.57
C GLU A 223 6.54 -18.71 0.93
N ILE A 224 6.56 -19.46 -0.16
CA ILE A 224 5.35 -19.83 -0.90
C ILE A 224 5.35 -21.31 -1.25
N GLU A 225 4.19 -21.94 -1.06
CA GLU A 225 3.88 -23.30 -1.51
C GLU A 225 2.72 -23.25 -2.52
N PHE A 226 2.86 -23.98 -3.63
CA PHE A 226 1.83 -24.10 -4.67
C PHE A 226 0.97 -25.33 -4.46
N ILE A 227 -0.30 -25.12 -4.10
CA ILE A 227 -1.28 -26.21 -3.92
C ILE A 227 -1.92 -26.52 -5.27
N LYS A 228 -1.74 -27.77 -5.72
CA LYS A 228 -2.20 -28.24 -7.03
C LYS A 228 -3.36 -29.21 -6.92
N ILE A 229 -4.25 -29.17 -7.91
CA ILE A 229 -5.22 -30.20 -8.21
C ILE A 229 -4.85 -30.77 -9.60
N GLY A 230 -4.36 -31.98 -9.62
CA GLY A 230 -3.76 -32.55 -10.83
C GLY A 230 -2.52 -31.77 -11.27
N LYS A 231 -2.52 -31.23 -12.50
CA LYS A 231 -1.43 -30.43 -13.05
C LYS A 231 -1.62 -28.90 -12.84
N THR A 232 -2.76 -28.48 -12.31
CA THR A 232 -3.13 -27.07 -12.20
C THR A 232 -2.91 -26.54 -10.79
N VAL A 233 -2.24 -25.42 -10.63
CA VAL A 233 -2.17 -24.68 -9.36
C VAL A 233 -3.51 -24.03 -9.08
N LYS A 234 -4.09 -24.32 -7.92
CA LYS A 234 -5.39 -23.81 -7.49
C LYS A 234 -5.27 -22.78 -6.38
N SER A 235 -4.28 -22.95 -5.51
CA SER A 235 -4.11 -22.05 -4.38
C SER A 235 -2.63 -21.81 -4.10
N LEU A 236 -2.35 -20.68 -3.45
CA LEU A 236 -1.03 -20.22 -3.05
C LEU A 236 -1.04 -20.12 -1.53
N LYS A 237 -0.18 -20.89 -0.86
CA LYS A 237 -0.01 -20.81 0.59
C LYS A 237 1.26 -20.06 0.91
N PHE A 238 1.12 -18.95 1.59
CA PHE A 238 2.21 -18.11 2.07
C PHE A 238 2.54 -18.45 3.52
N THR A 239 3.82 -18.56 3.83
CA THR A 239 4.36 -18.60 5.19
C THR A 239 5.11 -17.30 5.42
N ILE A 240 4.83 -16.62 6.54
CA ILE A 240 5.27 -15.24 6.79
C ILE A 240 5.94 -15.20 8.16
N ALA A 241 7.14 -14.66 8.23
CA ALA A 241 7.88 -14.41 9.47
C ALA A 241 8.37 -12.96 9.51
N LYS A 242 8.45 -12.38 10.71
CA LYS A 242 9.18 -11.11 10.94
C LYS A 242 10.65 -11.42 11.16
N LYS A 243 11.51 -10.59 10.59
CA LYS A 243 12.97 -10.63 10.81
C LYS A 243 13.33 -10.05 12.18
#